data_b4e6e7f76d081c76f59a18fdac104303
#
_entry.id   b4e6e7f76d081c76f59a18fdac104303
#
_cell.length_a   1.000
_cell.length_b   1.000
_cell.length_c   1.000
_cell.angle_alpha   90.00
_cell.angle_beta   90.00
_cell.angle_gamma   90.00
#
_symmetry.space_group_name_H-M   'P 1'
#
loop_
_entity.id
_entity.type
_entity.pdbx_description
1 polymer ?
#
loop_
_entity_poly.entity_id
_entity_poly.type
_entity_poly.pdbx_seq_one_letter_code
_entity_poly.pdbx_strand_id
1 'polypeptide(L)'
;MPTITDYELFAVPPRLLYLRLETDEGIVGWGEPTGGGHSSIVRTAIEALMENFVVGEDALAIEDHWQQLYYGGFFHGGPILMSAISGIDQALYDIKGKHYDLPVYELLGGKARDRLRVSQFIGGDQSLDATDIAADVVDAGVTAVKANAASRIRFIDTPAKVETIADDLAALRSTVGDDVDLAVDLHGRVSRSMAPRICEALETLDPAFVEEPIHPEYNDYLPELRSQTTVPLATGERVYTPNSFRRMLERGGVDVVQPSVSRAGGITGVDRIGQLAAAHDTSLAPHSPTGPVAYAASLHVGSSAPQTLFQQQPLDALEGHGRNIFDDLTVGDPFTFEDGFASVPDGPGLGVEVDEAELRERSQTDAGFRFPVWRHEDGSVARW
;
A
#
# COMPACT_ATOMS: atom_id res chain seq x y z
N MET A 1 16.84 27.17 -8.81
CA MET A 1 16.20 25.89 -8.49
C MET A 1 15.60 26.06 -7.11
N PRO A 2 14.35 25.64 -6.92
CA PRO A 2 13.67 25.81 -5.63
C PRO A 2 14.42 25.08 -4.52
N THR A 3 14.70 25.79 -3.43
CA THR A 3 15.41 25.27 -2.26
C THR A 3 14.38 24.98 -1.16
N ILE A 4 14.47 23.85 -0.50
CA ILE A 4 13.58 23.48 0.61
C ILE A 4 13.91 24.37 1.81
N THR A 5 12.91 25.15 2.29
CA THR A 5 13.08 26.11 3.37
C THR A 5 12.43 25.68 4.67
N ASP A 6 11.34 24.92 4.61
CA ASP A 6 10.57 24.54 5.78
C ASP A 6 9.80 23.24 5.57
N TYR A 7 9.38 22.60 6.68
CA TYR A 7 8.52 21.44 6.66
C TYR A 7 7.57 21.42 7.87
N GLU A 8 6.45 20.77 7.70
CA GLU A 8 5.47 20.58 8.76
C GLU A 8 4.88 19.17 8.72
N LEU A 9 4.57 18.61 9.89
CA LEU A 9 4.05 17.25 10.05
C LEU A 9 2.70 17.25 10.76
N PHE A 10 1.73 16.55 10.18
CA PHE A 10 0.37 16.42 10.66
C PHE A 10 0.01 14.98 10.93
N ALA A 11 -0.27 14.62 12.18
CA ALA A 11 -0.78 13.30 12.52
C ALA A 11 -2.30 13.35 12.62
N VAL A 12 -2.99 12.68 11.73
CA VAL A 12 -4.46 12.66 11.64
C VAL A 12 -5.01 11.29 12.06
N PRO A 13 -5.88 11.26 13.10
CA PRO A 13 -6.51 10.02 13.51
C PRO A 13 -7.35 9.38 12.38
N PRO A 14 -7.45 8.03 12.35
CA PRO A 14 -6.86 7.14 13.34
C PRO A 14 -5.37 6.79 13.09
N ARG A 15 -4.82 6.97 11.86
CA ARG A 15 -3.50 6.41 11.53
C ARG A 15 -2.70 7.14 10.44
N LEU A 16 -3.14 8.30 9.99
CA LEU A 16 -2.49 9.02 8.90
C LEU A 16 -1.41 9.96 9.43
N LEU A 17 -0.38 10.15 8.65
CA LEU A 17 0.68 11.12 8.87
C LEU A 17 0.95 11.83 7.54
N TYR A 18 0.93 13.18 7.55
CA TYR A 18 1.22 13.99 6.37
C TYR A 18 2.49 14.80 6.60
N LEU A 19 3.26 14.96 5.54
CA LEU A 19 4.42 15.84 5.45
C LEU A 19 4.13 16.92 4.42
N ARG A 20 4.26 18.18 4.83
CA ARG A 20 4.25 19.35 3.98
C ARG A 20 5.68 19.86 3.85
N LEU A 21 6.17 20.03 2.64
CA LEU A 21 7.44 20.71 2.33
C LEU A 21 7.16 22.05 1.69
N GLU A 22 7.96 23.06 1.99
CA GLU A 22 7.89 24.38 1.37
C GLU A 22 9.26 24.78 0.79
N THR A 23 9.22 25.47 -0.36
CA THR A 23 10.42 25.99 -1.02
C THR A 23 10.51 27.50 -0.95
N ASP A 24 11.69 28.06 -1.19
CA ASP A 24 11.93 29.52 -1.32
C ASP A 24 11.17 30.17 -2.48
N GLU A 25 10.68 29.40 -3.43
CA GLU A 25 9.79 29.86 -4.52
C GLU A 25 8.31 29.79 -4.14
N GLY A 26 7.97 29.37 -2.93
CA GLY A 26 6.59 29.23 -2.43
C GLY A 26 5.85 28.00 -2.97
N ILE A 27 6.56 27.04 -3.57
CA ILE A 27 5.98 25.78 -4.01
C ILE A 27 5.83 24.86 -2.79
N VAL A 28 4.64 24.32 -2.60
CA VAL A 28 4.33 23.36 -1.51
C VAL A 28 4.14 21.97 -2.10
N GLY A 29 4.85 20.99 -1.53
CA GLY A 29 4.67 19.58 -1.85
C GLY A 29 4.19 18.77 -0.66
N TRP A 30 3.41 17.75 -0.95
CA TRP A 30 2.80 16.87 0.04
C TRP A 30 3.30 15.44 -0.08
N GLY A 31 3.53 14.81 1.08
CA GLY A 31 3.82 13.40 1.20
C GLY A 31 3.02 12.76 2.32
N GLU A 32 2.77 11.46 2.19
CA GLU A 32 2.02 10.68 3.18
C GLU A 32 2.81 9.43 3.56
N PRO A 33 3.77 9.57 4.49
CA PRO A 33 4.42 8.43 5.11
C PRO A 33 3.43 7.67 5.98
N THR A 34 3.57 6.35 6.09
CA THR A 34 2.71 5.62 7.00
C THR A 34 3.46 5.10 8.21
N GLY A 35 2.89 5.34 9.38
CA GLY A 35 3.43 4.84 10.63
C GLY A 35 2.88 3.48 11.04
N GLY A 36 1.80 3.01 10.43
CA GLY A 36 1.18 1.72 10.77
C GLY A 36 1.14 1.47 12.29
N GLY A 37 0.62 2.40 13.10
CA GLY A 37 0.65 2.33 14.56
C GLY A 37 1.93 2.88 15.22
N HIS A 38 2.88 3.39 14.42
CA HIS A 38 4.13 3.99 14.87
C HIS A 38 4.31 5.44 14.37
N SER A 39 3.22 6.18 14.15
CA SER A 39 3.24 7.52 13.58
C SER A 39 4.16 8.49 14.31
N SER A 40 4.21 8.45 15.63
CA SER A 40 5.13 9.28 16.44
C SER A 40 6.60 8.94 16.21
N ILE A 41 6.94 7.68 15.98
CA ILE A 41 8.31 7.23 15.71
C ILE A 41 8.72 7.64 14.29
N VAL A 42 7.83 7.45 13.31
CA VAL A 42 8.06 7.86 11.91
C VAL A 42 8.19 9.37 11.82
N ARG A 43 7.37 10.13 12.56
CA ARG A 43 7.49 11.59 12.70
C ARG A 43 8.90 12.01 13.13
N THR A 44 9.41 11.44 14.22
CA THR A 44 10.75 11.74 14.72
C THR A 44 11.85 11.36 13.71
N ALA A 45 11.67 10.25 12.99
CA ALA A 45 12.59 9.86 11.92
C ALA A 45 12.60 10.88 10.78
N ILE A 46 11.42 11.39 10.37
CA ILE A 46 11.33 12.44 9.35
C ILE A 46 12.04 13.70 9.82
N GLU A 47 11.72 14.18 11.03
CA GLU A 47 12.37 15.37 11.62
C GLU A 47 13.90 15.27 11.55
N ALA A 48 14.46 14.13 11.97
CA ALA A 48 15.90 13.91 11.92
C ALA A 48 16.46 13.88 10.48
N LEU A 49 15.76 13.29 9.52
CA LEU A 49 16.18 13.24 8.12
C LEU A 49 16.07 14.62 7.45
N MET A 50 15.01 15.36 7.72
CA MET A 50 14.79 16.72 7.21
C MET A 50 15.92 17.68 7.65
N GLU A 51 16.20 17.70 8.95
CA GLU A 51 17.20 18.59 9.54
C GLU A 51 18.63 18.29 9.07
N ASN A 52 18.94 17.02 8.82
CA ASN A 52 20.30 16.62 8.48
C ASN A 52 20.60 16.59 6.97
N PHE A 53 19.58 16.41 6.11
CA PHE A 53 19.83 16.08 4.70
C PHE A 53 18.97 16.86 3.68
N VAL A 54 17.87 17.52 4.11
CA VAL A 54 16.86 18.00 3.15
C VAL A 54 16.67 19.51 3.20
N VAL A 55 16.56 20.10 4.39
CA VAL A 55 16.39 21.55 4.54
C VAL A 55 17.64 22.28 4.04
N GLY A 56 17.43 23.24 3.16
CA GLY A 56 18.50 24.03 2.52
C GLY A 56 19.00 23.45 1.19
N GLU A 57 18.50 22.31 0.77
CA GLU A 57 18.93 21.61 -0.45
C GLU A 57 17.96 21.83 -1.63
N ASP A 58 18.40 21.48 -2.85
CA ASP A 58 17.64 21.59 -4.09
C ASP A 58 16.46 20.58 -4.11
N ALA A 59 15.23 21.08 -4.10
CA ALA A 59 14.02 20.25 -4.11
C ALA A 59 13.86 19.38 -5.37
N LEU A 60 14.56 19.69 -6.47
CA LEU A 60 14.42 18.95 -7.73
C LEU A 60 15.38 17.76 -7.86
N ALA A 61 16.36 17.64 -6.95
CA ALA A 61 17.39 16.60 -6.96
C ALA A 61 16.91 15.30 -6.27
N ILE A 62 15.73 14.77 -6.66
CA ILE A 62 15.05 13.66 -5.98
C ILE A 62 15.96 12.45 -5.82
N GLU A 63 16.69 12.06 -6.86
CA GLU A 63 17.59 10.89 -6.80
C GLU A 63 18.72 11.08 -5.78
N ASP A 64 19.30 12.27 -5.72
CA ASP A 64 20.37 12.59 -4.77
C ASP A 64 19.83 12.54 -3.33
N HIS A 65 18.67 13.15 -3.08
CA HIS A 65 17.98 13.04 -1.79
C HIS A 65 17.73 11.58 -1.42
N TRP A 66 17.18 10.78 -2.33
CA TRP A 66 16.91 9.38 -2.06
C TRP A 66 18.18 8.60 -1.66
N GLN A 67 19.29 8.84 -2.37
CA GLN A 67 20.58 8.23 -2.07
C GLN A 67 21.11 8.68 -0.71
N GLN A 68 21.06 9.97 -0.40
CA GLN A 68 21.52 10.51 0.87
C GLN A 68 20.67 9.97 2.05
N LEU A 69 19.34 10.00 1.92
CA LEU A 69 18.42 9.53 2.94
C LEU A 69 18.56 8.02 3.20
N TYR A 70 18.86 7.23 2.17
CA TYR A 70 19.00 5.78 2.31
C TYR A 70 20.42 5.37 2.74
N TYR A 71 21.48 5.92 2.11
CA TYR A 71 22.87 5.51 2.34
C TYR A 71 23.65 6.48 3.23
N GLY A 72 23.17 7.68 3.48
CA GLY A 72 23.85 8.69 4.28
C GLY A 72 24.02 8.31 5.77
N GLY A 73 23.17 7.42 6.27
CA GLY A 73 23.33 6.80 7.58
C GLY A 73 24.02 5.43 7.50
N PHE A 74 24.83 5.07 8.50
CA PHE A 74 25.44 3.75 8.58
C PHE A 74 24.39 2.64 8.74
N PHE A 75 23.32 2.92 9.50
CA PHE A 75 22.17 2.02 9.70
C PHE A 75 21.01 2.50 8.80
N HIS A 76 20.60 1.68 7.85
CA HIS A 76 19.58 2.04 6.86
C HIS A 76 18.54 0.93 6.64
N GLY A 77 17.42 1.29 6.02
CA GLY A 77 16.32 0.38 5.73
C GLY A 77 15.38 0.17 6.93
N GLY A 78 14.54 -0.84 6.82
CA GLY A 78 13.50 -1.16 7.80
C GLY A 78 12.26 -0.26 7.70
N PRO A 79 11.14 -0.66 8.37
CA PRO A 79 9.84 -0.02 8.14
C PRO A 79 9.79 1.46 8.51
N ILE A 80 10.49 1.88 9.57
CA ILE A 80 10.41 3.25 10.08
C ILE A 80 11.16 4.21 9.15
N LEU A 81 12.45 3.93 8.87
CA LEU A 81 13.25 4.81 8.00
C LEU A 81 12.71 4.82 6.57
N MET A 82 12.28 3.67 6.04
CA MET A 82 11.71 3.62 4.70
C MET A 82 10.37 4.34 4.61
N SER A 83 9.53 4.36 5.66
CA SER A 83 8.33 5.19 5.70
C SER A 83 8.67 6.68 5.70
N ALA A 84 9.66 7.10 6.47
CA ALA A 84 10.14 8.48 6.47
C ALA A 84 10.65 8.92 5.09
N ILE A 85 11.52 8.11 4.47
CA ILE A 85 12.02 8.34 3.10
C ILE A 85 10.86 8.42 2.11
N SER A 86 9.87 7.54 2.25
CA SER A 86 8.72 7.50 1.34
C SER A 86 7.91 8.79 1.33
N GLY A 87 7.64 9.37 2.50
CA GLY A 87 6.91 10.63 2.58
C GLY A 87 7.71 11.81 2.02
N ILE A 88 9.02 11.86 2.27
CA ILE A 88 9.90 12.90 1.71
C ILE A 88 9.95 12.78 0.19
N ASP A 89 10.15 11.58 -0.36
CA ASP A 89 10.20 11.31 -1.79
C ASP A 89 8.90 11.72 -2.50
N GLN A 90 7.73 11.40 -1.96
CA GLN A 90 6.44 11.82 -2.50
C GLN A 90 6.33 13.35 -2.57
N ALA A 91 6.68 14.05 -1.48
CA ALA A 91 6.61 15.51 -1.43
C ALA A 91 7.58 16.17 -2.43
N LEU A 92 8.76 15.60 -2.64
CA LEU A 92 9.72 16.08 -3.64
C LEU A 92 9.20 15.89 -5.08
N TYR A 93 8.56 14.75 -5.38
CA TYR A 93 7.90 14.54 -6.67
C TYR A 93 6.75 15.51 -6.89
N ASP A 94 5.96 15.81 -5.86
CA ASP A 94 4.88 16.79 -5.91
C ASP A 94 5.41 18.19 -6.22
N ILE A 95 6.47 18.64 -5.51
CA ILE A 95 7.17 19.89 -5.80
C ILE A 95 7.68 19.91 -7.25
N LYS A 96 8.38 18.87 -7.68
CA LYS A 96 8.98 18.81 -9.00
C LYS A 96 7.95 18.86 -10.11
N GLY A 97 6.84 18.14 -9.96
CA GLY A 97 5.73 18.19 -10.88
C GLY A 97 5.10 19.59 -10.96
N LYS A 98 4.86 20.22 -9.82
CA LYS A 98 4.33 21.60 -9.74
C LYS A 98 5.31 22.62 -10.33
N HIS A 99 6.60 22.48 -10.09
CA HIS A 99 7.63 23.38 -10.65
C HIS A 99 7.67 23.35 -12.18
N TYR A 100 7.48 22.18 -12.80
CA TYR A 100 7.47 22.02 -14.25
C TYR A 100 6.06 22.07 -14.87
N ASP A 101 5.02 22.26 -14.09
CA ASP A 101 3.61 22.22 -14.52
C ASP A 101 3.28 20.87 -15.19
N LEU A 102 3.73 19.77 -14.61
CA LEU A 102 3.55 18.40 -15.10
C LEU A 102 3.02 17.49 -13.97
N PRO A 103 2.10 16.55 -14.29
CA PRO A 103 1.75 15.50 -13.37
C PRO A 103 2.91 14.52 -13.16
N VAL A 104 2.95 13.86 -12.01
CA VAL A 104 4.07 12.97 -11.62
C VAL A 104 4.29 11.83 -12.62
N TYR A 105 3.25 11.27 -13.24
CA TYR A 105 3.44 10.20 -14.21
C TYR A 105 4.28 10.64 -15.44
N GLU A 106 4.27 11.92 -15.83
CA GLU A 106 5.13 12.44 -16.89
C GLU A 106 6.62 12.42 -16.50
N LEU A 107 6.91 12.58 -15.19
CA LEU A 107 8.26 12.43 -14.66
C LEU A 107 8.74 10.97 -14.63
N LEU A 108 7.81 10.01 -14.73
CA LEU A 108 8.06 8.58 -14.78
C LEU A 108 8.07 7.98 -16.19
N GLY A 109 7.94 8.84 -17.22
CA GLY A 109 7.96 8.42 -18.62
C GLY A 109 6.61 8.39 -19.32
N GLY A 110 5.55 8.87 -18.66
CA GLY A 110 4.19 8.94 -19.18
C GLY A 110 3.29 7.77 -18.79
N LYS A 111 2.02 7.90 -19.13
CA LYS A 111 1.00 6.88 -18.81
C LYS A 111 1.07 5.70 -19.77
N ALA A 112 1.09 4.47 -19.25
CA ALA A 112 0.81 3.24 -19.98
C ALA A 112 -0.71 2.95 -20.04
N ARG A 113 -1.50 3.59 -19.16
CA ARG A 113 -2.97 3.51 -19.10
C ARG A 113 -3.57 4.76 -18.49
N ASP A 114 -4.78 5.12 -18.91
CA ASP A 114 -5.46 6.33 -18.44
C ASP A 114 -6.21 6.13 -17.12
N ARG A 115 -6.55 4.90 -16.78
CA ARG A 115 -7.25 4.53 -15.55
C ARG A 115 -6.73 3.18 -15.03
N LEU A 116 -6.84 2.98 -13.73
CA LEU A 116 -6.39 1.77 -13.05
C LEU A 116 -7.58 0.96 -12.55
N ARG A 117 -7.61 -0.33 -12.84
CA ARG A 117 -8.58 -1.24 -12.23
C ARG A 117 -8.33 -1.29 -10.73
N VAL A 118 -9.37 -1.10 -9.92
CA VAL A 118 -9.23 -1.11 -8.47
C VAL A 118 -9.55 -2.49 -7.90
N SER A 119 -8.80 -2.88 -6.86
CA SER A 119 -9.14 -4.00 -5.99
C SER A 119 -9.64 -3.43 -4.68
N GLN A 120 -10.96 -3.58 -4.42
CA GLN A 120 -11.58 -3.08 -3.22
C GLN A 120 -11.30 -4.02 -2.05
N PHE A 121 -10.65 -3.49 -1.00
CA PHE A 121 -10.53 -4.22 0.26
C PHE A 121 -11.88 -4.25 0.96
N ILE A 122 -12.34 -5.44 1.32
CA ILE A 122 -13.62 -5.67 2.00
C ILE A 122 -13.43 -6.38 3.33
N GLY A 123 -14.23 -5.97 4.32
CA GLY A 123 -14.12 -6.50 5.67
C GLY A 123 -12.89 -5.98 6.42
N GLY A 124 -12.85 -6.25 7.70
CA GLY A 124 -11.72 -5.96 8.59
C GLY A 124 -11.00 -7.23 9.01
N ASP A 125 -9.99 -7.10 9.86
CA ASP A 125 -9.23 -8.24 10.40
C ASP A 125 -10.04 -9.30 11.17
N GLN A 126 -11.32 -9.03 11.44
CA GLN A 126 -12.24 -9.92 12.16
C GLN A 126 -13.64 -9.99 11.55
N SER A 127 -13.84 -9.50 10.33
CA SER A 127 -15.16 -9.30 9.75
C SER A 127 -15.78 -10.61 9.28
N LEU A 128 -16.94 -10.93 9.87
CA LEU A 128 -17.89 -11.91 9.36
C LEU A 128 -18.87 -11.29 8.34
N ASP A 129 -18.84 -9.95 8.18
CA ASP A 129 -19.79 -9.19 7.36
C ASP A 129 -19.26 -8.93 5.94
N ALA A 130 -18.19 -9.63 5.52
CA ALA A 130 -17.54 -9.41 4.21
C ALA A 130 -18.49 -9.71 3.03
N THR A 131 -19.43 -10.63 3.18
CA THR A 131 -20.39 -11.00 2.13
C THR A 131 -21.40 -9.89 1.83
N ASP A 132 -21.92 -9.21 2.85
CA ASP A 132 -22.86 -8.09 2.65
C ASP A 132 -22.17 -6.91 1.99
N ILE A 133 -20.97 -6.56 2.49
CA ILE A 133 -20.14 -5.50 1.89
C ILE A 133 -19.75 -5.86 0.46
N ALA A 134 -19.43 -7.12 0.19
CA ALA A 134 -19.05 -7.58 -1.15
C ALA A 134 -20.18 -7.39 -2.17
N ALA A 135 -21.42 -7.69 -1.78
CA ALA A 135 -22.57 -7.48 -2.66
C ALA A 135 -22.74 -6.01 -3.04
N ASP A 136 -22.69 -5.10 -2.06
CA ASP A 136 -22.80 -3.65 -2.29
C ASP A 136 -21.68 -3.12 -3.19
N VAL A 137 -20.46 -3.60 -2.97
CA VAL A 137 -19.26 -3.20 -3.72
C VAL A 137 -19.35 -3.66 -5.19
N VAL A 138 -19.84 -4.89 -5.42
CA VAL A 138 -20.06 -5.43 -6.78
C VAL A 138 -21.20 -4.67 -7.49
N ASP A 139 -22.29 -4.37 -6.77
CA ASP A 139 -23.39 -3.58 -7.30
C ASP A 139 -22.97 -2.15 -7.66
N ALA A 140 -21.94 -1.61 -7.00
CA ALA A 140 -21.28 -0.34 -7.34
C ALA A 140 -20.32 -0.45 -8.54
N GLY A 141 -20.23 -1.60 -9.21
CA GLY A 141 -19.44 -1.82 -10.43
C GLY A 141 -17.97 -2.24 -10.19
N VAL A 142 -17.58 -2.55 -8.96
CA VAL A 142 -16.22 -3.04 -8.66
C VAL A 142 -16.07 -4.47 -9.19
N THR A 143 -14.97 -4.73 -9.89
CA THR A 143 -14.70 -6.01 -10.56
C THR A 143 -13.58 -6.83 -9.90
N ALA A 144 -12.98 -6.32 -8.83
CA ALA A 144 -12.00 -7.06 -8.03
C ALA A 144 -12.16 -6.72 -6.55
N VAL A 145 -12.21 -7.74 -5.70
CA VAL A 145 -12.30 -7.59 -4.25
C VAL A 145 -11.15 -8.31 -3.57
N LYS A 146 -10.71 -7.78 -2.41
CA LYS A 146 -9.72 -8.42 -1.55
C LYS A 146 -10.29 -8.60 -0.16
N ALA A 147 -10.24 -9.82 0.36
CA ALA A 147 -10.79 -10.18 1.66
C ALA A 147 -9.78 -10.86 2.56
N ASN A 148 -9.84 -10.59 3.87
CA ASN A 148 -9.10 -11.35 4.86
C ASN A 148 -9.71 -12.73 5.07
N ALA A 149 -8.89 -13.78 4.93
CA ALA A 149 -9.35 -15.15 5.03
C ALA A 149 -9.30 -15.75 6.44
N ALA A 150 -8.48 -15.18 7.33
CA ALA A 150 -8.23 -15.83 8.60
C ALA A 150 -7.97 -14.86 9.74
N SER A 151 -8.65 -15.06 10.84
CA SER A 151 -8.36 -14.37 12.10
C SER A 151 -7.10 -14.98 12.75
N ARG A 152 -7.26 -15.85 13.74
CA ARG A 152 -6.16 -16.52 14.44
C ARG A 152 -5.99 -17.96 13.93
N ILE A 153 -4.75 -18.33 13.59
CA ILE A 153 -4.36 -19.68 13.16
C ILE A 153 -3.21 -20.15 14.05
N ARG A 154 -3.27 -21.37 14.55
CA ARG A 154 -2.16 -22.00 15.27
C ARG A 154 -1.07 -22.43 14.30
N PHE A 155 0.14 -22.67 14.80
CA PHE A 155 1.27 -23.17 14.00
C PHE A 155 0.94 -24.45 13.22
N ILE A 156 0.15 -25.33 13.83
CA ILE A 156 -0.50 -26.48 13.20
C ILE A 156 -1.93 -26.45 13.71
N ASP A 157 -2.88 -26.24 12.82
CA ASP A 157 -4.29 -26.20 13.14
C ASP A 157 -5.04 -27.43 12.62
N THR A 158 -6.30 -27.55 13.01
CA THR A 158 -7.15 -28.69 12.68
C THR A 158 -7.64 -28.65 11.24
N PRO A 159 -8.02 -29.80 10.63
CA PRO A 159 -8.73 -29.81 9.36
C PRO A 159 -9.98 -28.93 9.38
N ALA A 160 -10.76 -28.96 10.45
CA ALA A 160 -11.96 -28.15 10.58
C ALA A 160 -11.68 -26.63 10.50
N LYS A 161 -10.50 -26.15 10.97
CA LYS A 161 -10.12 -24.75 10.81
C LYS A 161 -9.85 -24.40 9.35
N VAL A 162 -9.23 -25.30 8.59
CA VAL A 162 -9.00 -25.12 7.14
C VAL A 162 -10.34 -25.14 6.38
N GLU A 163 -11.24 -26.07 6.72
CA GLU A 163 -12.60 -26.12 6.15
C GLU A 163 -13.37 -24.83 6.41
N THR A 164 -13.35 -24.30 7.63
CA THR A 164 -14.01 -23.02 7.96
C THR A 164 -13.50 -21.88 7.08
N ILE A 165 -12.19 -21.77 6.88
CA ILE A 165 -11.61 -20.73 6.01
C ILE A 165 -12.08 -20.90 4.56
N ALA A 166 -12.10 -22.12 4.06
CA ALA A 166 -12.56 -22.40 2.71
C ALA A 166 -14.07 -22.13 2.54
N ASP A 167 -14.89 -22.50 3.52
CA ASP A 167 -16.34 -22.29 3.50
C ASP A 167 -16.71 -20.79 3.54
N ASP A 168 -16.03 -20.00 4.39
CA ASP A 168 -16.23 -18.55 4.47
C ASP A 168 -15.92 -17.88 3.12
N LEU A 169 -14.82 -18.28 2.49
CA LEU A 169 -14.42 -17.75 1.18
C LEU A 169 -15.29 -18.29 0.03
N ALA A 170 -15.80 -19.51 0.13
CA ALA A 170 -16.77 -20.05 -0.83
C ALA A 170 -18.10 -19.29 -0.79
N ALA A 171 -18.57 -18.90 0.39
CA ALA A 171 -19.73 -18.02 0.54
C ALA A 171 -19.47 -16.67 -0.13
N LEU A 172 -18.31 -16.08 0.09
CA LEU A 172 -17.91 -14.83 -0.55
C LEU A 172 -17.84 -14.97 -2.08
N ARG A 173 -17.18 -16.02 -2.62
CA ARG A 173 -17.13 -16.31 -4.06
C ARG A 173 -18.54 -16.44 -4.65
N SER A 174 -19.44 -17.13 -3.95
CA SER A 174 -20.85 -17.25 -4.38
C SER A 174 -21.56 -15.90 -4.42
N THR A 175 -21.20 -14.96 -3.57
CA THR A 175 -21.80 -13.62 -3.51
C THR A 175 -21.29 -12.74 -4.66
N VAL A 176 -19.97 -12.73 -4.90
CA VAL A 176 -19.37 -11.86 -5.92
C VAL A 176 -19.50 -12.44 -7.34
N GLY A 177 -19.70 -13.75 -7.48
CA GLY A 177 -19.78 -14.42 -8.79
C GLY A 177 -18.42 -14.67 -9.44
N ASP A 178 -18.42 -15.33 -10.61
CA ASP A 178 -17.20 -15.76 -11.30
C ASP A 178 -16.58 -14.64 -12.15
N ASP A 179 -17.30 -13.57 -12.44
CA ASP A 179 -16.82 -12.43 -13.24
C ASP A 179 -16.04 -11.41 -12.39
N VAL A 180 -15.98 -11.58 -11.06
CA VAL A 180 -15.25 -10.71 -10.13
C VAL A 180 -14.02 -11.43 -9.62
N ASP A 181 -12.85 -10.77 -9.73
CA ASP A 181 -11.62 -11.29 -9.13
C ASP A 181 -11.68 -11.26 -7.60
N LEU A 182 -11.41 -12.39 -6.99
CA LEU A 182 -11.33 -12.53 -5.54
C LEU A 182 -9.86 -12.72 -5.12
N ALA A 183 -9.26 -11.72 -4.50
CA ALA A 183 -7.97 -11.84 -3.85
C ALA A 183 -8.16 -12.19 -2.36
N VAL A 184 -7.33 -13.08 -1.86
CA VAL A 184 -7.41 -13.61 -0.48
C VAL A 184 -6.18 -13.21 0.29
N ASP A 185 -6.34 -12.51 1.42
CA ASP A 185 -5.23 -12.06 2.26
C ASP A 185 -5.15 -12.90 3.54
N LEU A 186 -3.98 -13.51 3.78
CA LEU A 186 -3.67 -14.28 4.98
C LEU A 186 -2.84 -13.48 6.00
N HIS A 187 -2.40 -12.26 5.64
CA HIS A 187 -1.59 -11.36 6.48
C HIS A 187 -0.38 -12.04 7.15
N GLY A 188 0.21 -13.04 6.52
CA GLY A 188 1.37 -13.77 7.05
C GLY A 188 1.12 -14.51 8.37
N ARG A 189 -0.12 -14.71 8.75
CA ARG A 189 -0.51 -15.39 10.00
C ARG A 189 -0.29 -16.89 9.94
N VAL A 190 -0.16 -17.43 8.75
CA VAL A 190 -0.08 -18.87 8.48
C VAL A 190 1.36 -19.37 8.59
N SER A 191 1.56 -20.51 9.23
CA SER A 191 2.87 -21.17 9.27
C SER A 191 3.18 -21.84 7.93
N ARG A 192 4.48 -22.06 7.67
CA ARG A 192 4.92 -22.83 6.47
C ARG A 192 4.28 -24.21 6.36
N SER A 193 3.97 -24.85 7.50
CA SER A 193 3.33 -26.17 7.54
C SER A 193 1.85 -26.14 7.18
N MET A 194 1.19 -25.01 7.39
CA MET A 194 -0.24 -24.85 7.11
C MET A 194 -0.50 -24.21 5.74
N ALA A 195 0.43 -23.42 5.22
CA ALA A 195 0.26 -22.70 3.96
C ALA A 195 -0.12 -23.61 2.77
N PRO A 196 0.54 -24.76 2.53
CA PRO A 196 0.14 -25.66 1.44
C PRO A 196 -1.29 -26.18 1.60
N ARG A 197 -1.70 -26.52 2.83
CA ARG A 197 -3.05 -27.05 3.12
C ARG A 197 -4.14 -26.01 2.89
N ILE A 198 -3.86 -24.76 3.22
CA ILE A 198 -4.80 -23.67 2.98
C ILE A 198 -4.85 -23.34 1.50
N CYS A 199 -3.71 -23.20 0.82
CA CYS A 199 -3.69 -22.96 -0.62
C CYS A 199 -4.41 -24.08 -1.41
N GLU A 200 -4.20 -25.35 -1.05
CA GLU A 200 -4.91 -26.50 -1.65
C GLU A 200 -6.46 -26.38 -1.45
N ALA A 201 -6.90 -25.99 -0.25
CA ALA A 201 -8.33 -25.83 0.03
C ALA A 201 -8.95 -24.65 -0.76
N LEU A 202 -8.16 -23.64 -1.14
CA LEU A 202 -8.59 -22.48 -1.90
C LEU A 202 -8.55 -22.68 -3.41
N GLU A 203 -7.88 -23.72 -3.95
CA GLU A 203 -7.74 -23.93 -5.39
C GLU A 203 -9.09 -24.01 -6.11
N THR A 204 -10.10 -24.61 -5.48
CA THR A 204 -11.45 -24.74 -6.07
C THR A 204 -12.21 -23.42 -6.17
N LEU A 205 -11.75 -22.37 -5.47
CA LEU A 205 -12.35 -21.04 -5.49
C LEU A 205 -11.73 -20.13 -6.56
N ASP A 206 -10.66 -20.60 -7.19
CA ASP A 206 -9.91 -19.90 -8.22
C ASP A 206 -9.64 -18.42 -7.86
N PRO A 207 -8.95 -18.15 -6.73
CA PRO A 207 -8.66 -16.78 -6.34
C PRO A 207 -7.63 -16.15 -7.29
N ALA A 208 -7.76 -14.84 -7.54
CA ALA A 208 -6.81 -14.08 -8.34
C ALA A 208 -5.38 -14.22 -7.79
N PHE A 209 -5.25 -14.22 -6.47
CA PHE A 209 -4.02 -14.56 -5.75
C PHE A 209 -4.31 -14.78 -4.26
N VAL A 210 -3.35 -15.43 -3.57
CA VAL A 210 -3.27 -15.47 -2.11
C VAL A 210 -2.12 -14.55 -1.66
N GLU A 211 -2.47 -13.50 -0.92
CA GLU A 211 -1.55 -12.51 -0.37
C GLU A 211 -1.00 -12.97 0.97
N GLU A 212 0.30 -12.72 1.17
CA GLU A 212 1.06 -13.10 2.36
C GLU A 212 0.69 -14.49 2.91
N PRO A 213 0.83 -15.55 2.07
CA PRO A 213 0.47 -16.91 2.46
C PRO A 213 1.30 -17.43 3.65
N ILE A 214 2.41 -16.78 3.94
CA ILE A 214 3.31 -17.01 5.07
C ILE A 214 3.83 -15.68 5.59
N HIS A 215 4.37 -15.67 6.81
CA HIS A 215 4.99 -14.47 7.37
C HIS A 215 6.18 -14.01 6.51
N PRO A 216 6.33 -12.70 6.21
CA PRO A 216 7.35 -12.18 5.30
C PRO A 216 8.80 -12.53 5.65
N GLU A 217 9.12 -12.78 6.91
CA GLU A 217 10.43 -13.28 7.32
C GLU A 217 10.79 -14.65 6.71
N TYR A 218 9.80 -15.36 6.19
CA TYR A 218 9.95 -16.67 5.56
C TYR A 218 9.71 -16.65 4.04
N ASN A 219 9.75 -15.48 3.39
CA ASN A 219 9.55 -15.37 1.94
C ASN A 219 10.52 -16.24 1.12
N ASP A 220 11.64 -16.66 1.70
CA ASP A 220 12.54 -17.65 1.10
C ASP A 220 11.88 -19.02 0.83
N TYR A 221 10.73 -19.29 1.46
CA TYR A 221 9.93 -20.51 1.26
C TYR A 221 8.91 -20.39 0.11
N LEU A 222 8.65 -19.20 -0.42
CA LEU A 222 7.67 -19.00 -1.48
C LEU A 222 7.91 -19.88 -2.73
N PRO A 223 9.15 -20.10 -3.21
CA PRO A 223 9.38 -21.00 -4.35
C PRO A 223 8.94 -22.45 -4.08
N GLU A 224 9.13 -22.94 -2.86
CA GLU A 224 8.68 -24.27 -2.46
C GLU A 224 7.15 -24.32 -2.37
N LEU A 225 6.51 -23.32 -1.74
CA LEU A 225 5.06 -23.22 -1.66
C LEU A 225 4.43 -23.15 -3.07
N ARG A 226 5.01 -22.32 -3.97
CA ARG A 226 4.52 -22.17 -5.35
C ARG A 226 4.52 -23.47 -6.11
N SER A 227 5.47 -24.37 -5.83
CA SER A 227 5.51 -25.70 -6.45
C SER A 227 4.43 -26.66 -5.95
N GLN A 228 3.72 -26.31 -4.88
CA GLN A 228 2.70 -27.13 -4.23
C GLN A 228 1.26 -26.62 -4.44
N THR A 229 1.09 -25.52 -5.17
CA THR A 229 -0.23 -24.94 -5.46
C THR A 229 -0.29 -24.34 -6.86
N THR A 230 -1.49 -24.34 -7.44
CA THR A 230 -1.78 -23.65 -8.70
C THR A 230 -2.20 -22.20 -8.50
N VAL A 231 -2.60 -21.83 -7.28
CA VAL A 231 -3.03 -20.47 -6.95
C VAL A 231 -1.87 -19.48 -7.04
N PRO A 232 -2.01 -18.33 -7.72
CA PRO A 232 -1.00 -17.29 -7.75
C PRO A 232 -0.69 -16.77 -6.33
N LEU A 233 0.58 -16.49 -6.05
CA LEU A 233 1.04 -16.01 -4.75
C LEU A 233 1.42 -14.53 -4.82
N ALA A 234 0.97 -13.75 -3.85
CA ALA A 234 1.26 -12.33 -3.74
C ALA A 234 1.92 -12.00 -2.40
N THR A 235 2.83 -11.01 -2.40
CA THR A 235 3.40 -10.45 -1.17
C THR A 235 4.10 -9.12 -1.45
N GLY A 236 4.37 -8.33 -0.42
CA GLY A 236 5.18 -7.14 -0.59
C GLY A 236 4.87 -5.98 0.34
N GLU A 237 3.71 -5.91 0.97
CA GLU A 237 3.35 -4.79 1.85
C GLU A 237 4.31 -4.61 3.05
N ARG A 238 4.94 -5.69 3.48
CA ARG A 238 5.95 -5.73 4.55
C ARG A 238 7.37 -6.00 4.03
N VAL A 239 7.62 -5.69 2.73
CA VAL A 239 8.95 -5.67 2.11
C VAL A 239 9.29 -4.23 1.74
N TYR A 240 10.40 -3.69 2.22
CA TYR A 240 10.60 -2.25 2.30
C TYR A 240 11.64 -1.68 1.34
N THR A 241 12.43 -2.49 0.65
CA THR A 241 13.49 -1.98 -0.21
C THR A 241 13.52 -2.63 -1.59
N PRO A 242 13.88 -1.91 -2.67
CA PRO A 242 14.06 -2.51 -4.00
C PRO A 242 15.01 -3.72 -3.99
N ASN A 243 16.07 -3.70 -3.18
CA ASN A 243 16.99 -4.82 -3.05
C ASN A 243 16.35 -6.08 -2.42
N SER A 244 15.39 -5.90 -1.50
CA SER A 244 14.66 -7.02 -0.92
C SER A 244 13.71 -7.64 -1.93
N PHE A 245 13.00 -6.80 -2.72
CA PHE A 245 12.18 -7.27 -3.84
C PHE A 245 13.01 -7.97 -4.91
N ARG A 246 14.15 -7.40 -5.33
CA ARG A 246 15.05 -8.07 -6.28
C ARG A 246 15.43 -9.48 -5.84
N ARG A 247 15.87 -9.64 -4.59
CA ARG A 247 16.22 -10.98 -4.06
C ARG A 247 15.06 -11.95 -4.04
N MET A 248 13.85 -11.47 -3.76
CA MET A 248 12.64 -12.27 -3.77
C MET A 248 12.27 -12.70 -5.19
N LEU A 249 12.28 -11.78 -6.14
CA LEU A 249 12.01 -12.04 -7.55
C LEU A 249 13.03 -12.99 -8.19
N GLU A 250 14.33 -12.82 -7.91
CA GLU A 250 15.40 -13.72 -8.39
C GLU A 250 15.23 -15.16 -7.89
N ARG A 251 14.62 -15.36 -6.71
CA ARG A 251 14.33 -16.72 -6.20
C ARG A 251 13.08 -17.31 -6.81
N GLY A 252 12.17 -16.48 -7.28
CA GLY A 252 10.87 -16.89 -7.81
C GLY A 252 9.85 -17.23 -6.72
N GLY A 253 8.69 -17.72 -7.15
CA GLY A 253 7.61 -18.15 -6.25
C GLY A 253 6.66 -17.03 -5.83
N VAL A 254 6.76 -15.85 -6.45
CA VAL A 254 5.81 -14.76 -6.32
C VAL A 254 5.32 -14.34 -7.71
N ASP A 255 4.01 -14.26 -7.86
CA ASP A 255 3.34 -13.91 -9.12
C ASP A 255 2.87 -12.44 -9.12
N VAL A 256 2.65 -11.86 -7.93
CA VAL A 256 2.22 -10.46 -7.75
C VAL A 256 3.02 -9.82 -6.61
N VAL A 257 3.68 -8.69 -6.89
CA VAL A 257 4.33 -7.88 -5.88
C VAL A 257 3.46 -6.70 -5.45
N GLN A 258 3.45 -6.43 -4.14
CA GLN A 258 2.56 -5.45 -3.52
C GLN A 258 3.31 -4.41 -2.68
N PRO A 259 4.27 -3.66 -3.28
CA PRO A 259 4.93 -2.57 -2.56
C PRO A 259 3.95 -1.46 -2.19
N SER A 260 4.25 -0.73 -1.12
CA SER A 260 3.50 0.47 -0.76
C SER A 260 4.33 1.72 -0.98
N VAL A 261 3.79 2.73 -1.66
CA VAL A 261 4.45 4.03 -1.86
C VAL A 261 4.74 4.77 -0.55
N SER A 262 4.03 4.41 0.52
CA SER A 262 4.24 4.99 1.87
C SER A 262 5.30 4.27 2.70
N ARG A 263 5.89 3.14 2.21
CA ARG A 263 6.81 2.29 3.00
C ARG A 263 8.00 1.74 2.23
N ALA A 264 7.95 1.72 0.90
CA ALA A 264 8.97 1.08 0.07
C ALA A 264 9.91 2.08 -0.63
N GLY A 265 10.09 3.27 -0.04
CA GLY A 265 10.96 4.30 -0.55
C GLY A 265 10.29 5.26 -1.53
N GLY A 266 8.99 5.48 -1.35
CA GLY A 266 8.22 6.47 -2.11
C GLY A 266 7.94 6.06 -3.56
N ILE A 267 7.70 7.03 -4.40
CA ILE A 267 7.50 6.89 -5.84
C ILE A 267 8.75 6.28 -6.48
N THR A 268 9.92 6.82 -6.16
CA THR A 268 11.22 6.29 -6.63
C THR A 268 11.39 4.80 -6.31
N GLY A 269 11.09 4.41 -5.08
CA GLY A 269 11.26 3.02 -4.64
C GLY A 269 10.29 2.07 -5.34
N VAL A 270 9.02 2.45 -5.45
CA VAL A 270 7.98 1.59 -6.06
C VAL A 270 8.12 1.53 -7.58
N ASP A 271 8.51 2.61 -8.24
CA ASP A 271 8.84 2.59 -9.67
C ASP A 271 9.97 1.58 -9.97
N ARG A 272 11.07 1.61 -9.21
CA ARG A 272 12.17 0.64 -9.32
C ARG A 272 11.69 -0.81 -9.11
N ILE A 273 10.83 -1.02 -8.12
CA ILE A 273 10.25 -2.36 -7.85
C ILE A 273 9.36 -2.78 -9.02
N GLY A 274 8.56 -1.89 -9.58
CA GLY A 274 7.73 -2.14 -10.76
C GLY A 274 8.57 -2.57 -11.97
N GLN A 275 9.68 -1.88 -12.24
CA GLN A 275 10.59 -2.23 -13.33
C GLN A 275 11.26 -3.60 -13.11
N LEU A 276 11.64 -3.91 -11.86
CA LEU A 276 12.17 -5.24 -11.50
C LEU A 276 11.10 -6.32 -11.70
N ALA A 277 9.87 -6.09 -11.27
CA ALA A 277 8.76 -7.02 -11.44
C ALA A 277 8.50 -7.30 -12.92
N ALA A 278 8.48 -6.26 -13.76
CA ALA A 278 8.33 -6.41 -15.21
C ALA A 278 9.43 -7.28 -15.83
N ALA A 279 10.68 -7.13 -15.38
CA ALA A 279 11.80 -7.94 -15.88
C ALA A 279 11.72 -9.42 -15.46
N HIS A 280 10.90 -9.74 -14.45
CA HIS A 280 10.67 -11.10 -13.94
C HIS A 280 9.29 -11.67 -14.30
N ASP A 281 8.55 -11.05 -15.24
CA ASP A 281 7.19 -11.45 -15.62
C ASP A 281 6.24 -11.55 -14.42
N THR A 282 6.37 -10.60 -13.49
CA THR A 282 5.61 -10.54 -12.25
C THR A 282 4.72 -9.31 -12.25
N SER A 283 3.46 -9.45 -11.84
CA SER A 283 2.51 -8.34 -11.79
C SER A 283 2.76 -7.41 -10.61
N LEU A 284 2.32 -6.15 -10.75
CA LEU A 284 2.34 -5.14 -9.72
C LEU A 284 0.91 -4.86 -9.22
N ALA A 285 0.66 -4.94 -7.92
CA ALA A 285 -0.59 -4.53 -7.29
C ALA A 285 -0.29 -3.71 -6.04
N PRO A 286 -0.07 -2.39 -6.16
CA PRO A 286 0.39 -1.57 -5.04
C PRO A 286 -0.54 -1.64 -3.83
N HIS A 287 0.03 -1.92 -2.66
CA HIS A 287 -0.67 -1.89 -1.38
C HIS A 287 -0.95 -0.45 -0.94
N SER A 288 -2.20 -0.08 -0.76
CA SER A 288 -2.60 1.32 -0.52
C SER A 288 -3.80 1.49 0.44
N PRO A 289 -3.74 1.06 1.70
CA PRO A 289 -4.72 1.41 2.72
C PRO A 289 -4.37 2.78 3.34
N THR A 290 -4.29 3.82 2.51
CA THR A 290 -3.70 5.13 2.81
C THR A 290 -4.72 6.24 2.55
N GLY A 291 -4.36 7.47 2.88
CA GLY A 291 -5.12 8.67 2.52
C GLY A 291 -4.85 9.13 1.08
N PRO A 292 -5.39 10.30 0.71
CA PRO A 292 -5.44 10.75 -0.68
C PRO A 292 -4.07 11.04 -1.31
N VAL A 293 -3.10 11.50 -0.54
CA VAL A 293 -1.78 11.88 -1.06
C VAL A 293 -1.00 10.64 -1.51
N ALA A 294 -0.90 9.62 -0.66
CA ALA A 294 -0.24 8.38 -1.02
C ALA A 294 -1.05 7.58 -2.05
N TYR A 295 -2.38 7.69 -2.04
CA TYR A 295 -3.21 7.06 -3.06
C TYR A 295 -2.92 7.67 -4.44
N ALA A 296 -2.87 9.00 -4.56
CA ALA A 296 -2.47 9.68 -5.80
C ALA A 296 -1.07 9.24 -6.26
N ALA A 297 -0.09 9.25 -5.35
CA ALA A 297 1.26 8.77 -5.66
C ALA A 297 1.27 7.33 -6.19
N SER A 298 0.46 6.45 -5.61
CA SER A 298 0.29 5.06 -6.05
C SER A 298 -0.34 4.96 -7.44
N LEU A 299 -1.36 5.78 -7.74
CA LEU A 299 -1.99 5.85 -9.05
C LEU A 299 -1.01 6.31 -10.14
N HIS A 300 -0.16 7.30 -9.85
CA HIS A 300 0.87 7.76 -10.79
C HIS A 300 1.85 6.63 -11.13
N VAL A 301 2.39 5.94 -10.14
CA VAL A 301 3.29 4.80 -10.39
C VAL A 301 2.57 3.67 -11.11
N GLY A 302 1.37 3.31 -10.66
CA GLY A 302 0.57 2.24 -11.28
C GLY A 302 0.19 2.55 -12.72
N SER A 303 -0.02 3.81 -13.08
CA SER A 303 -0.35 4.22 -14.45
C SER A 303 0.85 4.14 -15.39
N SER A 304 2.06 4.36 -14.89
CA SER A 304 3.30 4.31 -15.68
C SER A 304 3.83 2.87 -15.82
N ALA A 305 3.57 1.98 -14.85
CA ALA A 305 4.03 0.60 -14.84
C ALA A 305 3.14 -0.31 -15.72
N PRO A 306 3.66 -0.91 -16.82
CA PRO A 306 2.84 -1.68 -17.77
C PRO A 306 2.16 -2.91 -17.18
N GLN A 307 2.77 -3.55 -16.18
CA GLN A 307 2.32 -4.80 -15.55
C GLN A 307 1.43 -4.61 -14.33
N THR A 308 0.91 -3.41 -14.09
CA THR A 308 -0.03 -3.16 -12.98
C THR A 308 -1.32 -3.94 -13.18
N LEU A 309 -1.61 -4.82 -12.23
CA LEU A 309 -2.80 -5.66 -12.20
C LEU A 309 -3.98 -4.92 -11.57
N PHE A 310 -3.78 -4.47 -10.34
CA PHE A 310 -4.77 -3.74 -9.55
C PHE A 310 -4.14 -2.57 -8.82
N GLN A 311 -4.97 -1.55 -8.53
CA GLN A 311 -4.71 -0.57 -7.49
C GLN A 311 -5.58 -0.92 -6.28
N GLN A 312 -4.96 -1.21 -5.14
CA GLN A 312 -5.74 -1.41 -3.92
C GLN A 312 -6.43 -0.11 -3.49
N GLN A 313 -7.70 -0.22 -3.12
CA GLN A 313 -8.52 0.88 -2.64
C GLN A 313 -9.04 0.56 -1.23
N PRO A 314 -8.93 1.47 -0.25
CA PRO A 314 -9.52 1.29 1.06
C PRO A 314 -11.06 1.37 0.99
N LEU A 315 -11.75 0.68 1.91
CA LEU A 315 -13.21 0.62 1.92
C LEU A 315 -13.87 1.99 2.12
N ASP A 316 -13.27 2.82 2.96
CA ASP A 316 -13.70 4.18 3.25
C ASP A 316 -13.49 5.19 2.09
N ALA A 317 -12.93 4.74 0.97
CA ALA A 317 -12.91 5.50 -0.28
C ALA A 317 -14.15 5.28 -1.16
N LEU A 318 -15.04 4.33 -0.81
CA LEU A 318 -16.29 4.12 -1.51
C LEU A 318 -17.45 4.87 -0.83
N GLU A 319 -18.24 5.55 -1.65
CA GLU A 319 -19.44 6.24 -1.20
C GLU A 319 -20.41 5.25 -0.51
N GLY A 320 -20.92 5.63 0.66
CA GLY A 320 -21.88 4.84 1.42
C GLY A 320 -21.28 3.80 2.38
N HIS A 321 -19.97 3.54 2.35
CA HIS A 321 -19.31 2.54 3.19
C HIS A 321 -18.44 3.12 4.31
N GLY A 322 -18.79 4.26 4.82
CA GLY A 322 -18.11 4.94 5.92
C GLY A 322 -17.84 6.40 5.58
N ARG A 323 -16.92 7.01 6.35
CA ARG A 323 -16.49 8.37 6.07
C ARG A 323 -15.46 8.33 4.93
N ASN A 324 -15.76 9.00 3.82
CA ASN A 324 -14.81 9.12 2.73
C ASN A 324 -13.66 10.05 3.15
N ILE A 325 -12.55 9.45 3.54
CA ILE A 325 -11.35 10.16 4.00
C ILE A 325 -10.72 11.00 2.88
N PHE A 326 -10.97 10.64 1.62
CA PHE A 326 -10.47 11.40 0.48
C PHE A 326 -11.18 12.75 0.39
N ASP A 327 -12.51 12.78 0.44
CA ASP A 327 -13.32 14.01 0.40
C ASP A 327 -13.05 14.92 1.60
N ASP A 328 -12.78 14.33 2.75
CA ASP A 328 -12.55 15.06 3.99
C ASP A 328 -11.23 15.85 4.01
N LEU A 329 -10.22 15.43 3.25
CA LEU A 329 -8.86 15.97 3.33
C LEU A 329 -8.36 16.55 2.01
N THR A 330 -9.22 16.60 0.98
CA THR A 330 -8.89 17.20 -0.31
C THR A 330 -9.88 18.30 -0.68
N VAL A 331 -9.40 19.26 -1.47
CA VAL A 331 -10.25 20.26 -2.09
C VAL A 331 -10.79 19.70 -3.42
N GLY A 332 -12.11 19.64 -3.55
CA GLY A 332 -12.74 19.05 -4.72
C GLY A 332 -12.71 17.51 -4.71
N ASP A 333 -12.91 16.92 -5.87
CA ASP A 333 -12.91 15.47 -6.07
C ASP A 333 -11.78 15.08 -7.05
N PRO A 334 -10.58 14.84 -6.55
CA PRO A 334 -9.43 14.49 -7.40
C PRO A 334 -9.50 13.09 -7.98
N PHE A 335 -10.38 12.24 -7.48
CA PHE A 335 -10.49 10.83 -7.89
C PHE A 335 -11.87 10.53 -8.43
N THR A 336 -11.95 9.98 -9.65
CA THR A 336 -13.19 9.46 -10.21
C THR A 336 -13.13 7.93 -10.17
N PHE A 337 -14.18 7.31 -9.61
CA PHE A 337 -14.34 5.86 -9.59
C PHE A 337 -15.53 5.49 -10.48
N GLU A 338 -15.27 4.77 -11.57
CA GLU A 338 -16.28 4.39 -12.54
C GLU A 338 -15.99 2.99 -13.09
N ASP A 339 -17.01 2.15 -13.13
CA ASP A 339 -16.93 0.77 -13.68
C ASP A 339 -15.75 -0.06 -13.15
N GLY A 340 -15.42 0.07 -11.86
CA GLY A 340 -14.33 -0.66 -11.23
C GLY A 340 -12.93 -0.08 -11.53
N PHE A 341 -12.84 1.16 -12.01
CA PHE A 341 -11.59 1.83 -12.30
C PHE A 341 -11.48 3.17 -11.56
N ALA A 342 -10.26 3.51 -11.17
CA ALA A 342 -9.91 4.84 -10.68
C ALA A 342 -9.21 5.64 -11.77
N SER A 343 -9.57 6.93 -11.91
CA SER A 343 -8.83 7.88 -12.74
C SER A 343 -7.48 8.21 -12.11
N VAL A 344 -6.52 8.58 -12.96
CA VAL A 344 -5.22 9.11 -12.50
C VAL A 344 -5.30 10.63 -12.51
N PRO A 345 -5.01 11.34 -11.42
CA PRO A 345 -5.03 12.80 -11.40
C PRO A 345 -4.11 13.40 -12.48
N ASP A 346 -4.61 14.37 -13.24
CA ASP A 346 -3.89 15.00 -14.35
C ASP A 346 -3.29 16.39 -13.99
N GLY A 347 -3.52 16.90 -12.79
CA GLY A 347 -2.97 18.17 -12.33
C GLY A 347 -1.46 18.11 -12.06
N PRO A 348 -0.78 19.26 -11.99
CA PRO A 348 0.64 19.33 -11.65
C PRO A 348 0.97 18.66 -10.32
N GLY A 349 2.13 18.02 -10.26
CA GLY A 349 2.53 17.22 -9.09
C GLY A 349 1.71 15.97 -8.94
N LEU A 350 1.21 15.70 -7.74
CA LEU A 350 0.32 14.58 -7.46
C LEU A 350 -1.12 14.82 -7.95
N GLY A 351 -1.44 16.04 -8.43
CA GLY A 351 -2.77 16.40 -8.91
C GLY A 351 -3.84 16.42 -7.82
N VAL A 352 -3.44 16.49 -6.55
CA VAL A 352 -4.32 16.55 -5.38
C VAL A 352 -4.04 17.83 -4.62
N GLU A 353 -5.08 18.60 -4.36
CA GLU A 353 -5.03 19.75 -3.46
C GLU A 353 -5.48 19.33 -2.07
N VAL A 354 -4.59 19.44 -1.08
CA VAL A 354 -4.88 19.07 0.32
C VAL A 354 -5.63 20.23 0.99
N ASP A 355 -6.74 19.93 1.68
CA ASP A 355 -7.38 20.90 2.56
C ASP A 355 -6.54 21.09 3.82
N GLU A 356 -5.62 22.06 3.74
CA GLU A 356 -4.69 22.36 4.83
C GLU A 356 -5.40 22.85 6.10
N ALA A 357 -6.54 23.53 5.98
CA ALA A 357 -7.30 24.00 7.11
C ALA A 357 -7.93 22.85 7.89
N GLU A 358 -8.58 21.92 7.18
CA GLU A 358 -9.14 20.71 7.78
C GLU A 358 -8.05 19.80 8.35
N LEU A 359 -6.91 19.68 7.64
CA LEU A 359 -5.77 18.90 8.10
C LEU A 359 -5.21 19.44 9.42
N ARG A 360 -5.09 20.77 9.56
CA ARG A 360 -4.63 21.44 10.80
C ARG A 360 -5.62 21.25 11.94
N GLU A 361 -6.93 21.36 11.66
CA GLU A 361 -7.98 21.16 12.67
C GLU A 361 -7.96 19.74 13.24
N ARG A 362 -7.72 18.73 12.39
CA ARG A 362 -7.67 17.31 12.80
C ARG A 362 -6.33 16.86 13.34
N SER A 363 -5.27 17.63 13.13
CA SER A 363 -3.92 17.22 13.50
C SER A 363 -3.76 17.11 15.00
N GLN A 364 -3.10 16.05 15.43
CA GLN A 364 -2.72 15.74 16.81
C GLN A 364 -1.22 15.43 16.87
N THR A 365 -0.68 15.31 18.08
CA THR A 365 0.74 14.90 18.26
C THR A 365 0.99 13.46 17.82
N ASP A 366 0.00 12.58 17.97
CA ASP A 366 0.02 11.17 17.54
C ASP A 366 -1.36 10.82 16.99
N ALA A 367 -1.42 10.11 15.87
CA ALA A 367 -2.66 9.64 15.30
C ALA A 367 -3.44 8.64 16.20
N GLY A 368 -2.81 8.16 17.27
CA GLY A 368 -3.47 7.37 18.31
C GLY A 368 -3.72 5.90 17.98
N PHE A 369 -3.47 5.48 16.74
CA PHE A 369 -3.69 4.10 16.32
C PHE A 369 -2.70 3.14 16.97
N ARG A 370 -3.20 1.98 17.40
CA ARG A 370 -2.39 0.87 17.91
C ARG A 370 -2.93 -0.43 17.31
N PHE A 371 -2.03 -1.24 16.76
CA PHE A 371 -2.41 -2.59 16.34
C PHE A 371 -2.81 -3.43 17.55
N PRO A 372 -3.90 -4.20 17.48
CA PRO A 372 -4.29 -5.09 18.55
C PRO A 372 -3.26 -6.20 18.75
N VAL A 373 -2.96 -6.54 19.99
CA VAL A 373 -2.18 -7.74 20.31
C VAL A 373 -3.13 -8.92 20.39
N TRP A 374 -3.11 -9.77 19.38
CA TRP A 374 -3.94 -10.97 19.38
C TRP A 374 -3.31 -12.07 20.22
N ARG A 375 -4.18 -12.85 20.86
CA ARG A 375 -3.76 -13.96 21.70
C ARG A 375 -4.54 -15.21 21.37
N HIS A 376 -3.86 -16.36 21.43
CA HIS A 376 -4.48 -17.68 21.43
C HIS A 376 -5.22 -17.93 22.75
N GLU A 377 -6.00 -19.01 22.79
CA GLU A 377 -6.77 -19.39 24.00
C GLU A 377 -5.89 -19.66 25.23
N ASP A 378 -4.65 -20.10 25.00
CA ASP A 378 -3.65 -20.34 26.05
C ASP A 378 -2.93 -19.06 26.54
N GLY A 379 -3.30 -17.89 26.02
CA GLY A 379 -2.72 -16.59 26.36
C GLY A 379 -1.44 -16.23 25.58
N SER A 380 -0.90 -17.12 24.76
CA SER A 380 0.27 -16.80 23.91
C SER A 380 -0.09 -15.80 22.81
N VAL A 381 0.89 -15.01 22.37
CA VAL A 381 0.69 -14.03 21.30
C VAL A 381 0.50 -14.76 19.96
N ALA A 382 -0.62 -14.46 19.29
CA ALA A 382 -0.85 -14.90 17.92
C ALA A 382 -0.10 -14.00 16.93
N ARG A 383 0.35 -14.55 15.82
CA ARG A 383 1.01 -13.78 14.76
C ARG A 383 0.02 -12.88 14.02
N TRP A 384 0.57 -11.76 13.60
CA TRP A 384 -0.01 -10.85 12.63
C TRP A 384 0.61 -11.13 11.30
#